data_5ea73e1379f38bf996e93eae11f1b73f
#
_entry.id   5ea73e1379f38bf996e93eae11f1b73f
#
_cell.length_a   1.000
_cell.length_b   1.000
_cell.length_c   1.000
_cell.angle_alpha   90.00
_cell.angle_beta   90.00
_cell.angle_gamma   90.00
#
_symmetry.space_group_name_H-M   'P 1'
#
loop_
_entity.id
_entity.type
_entity.pdbx_description
1 polymer ?
#
loop_
_entity_poly.entity_id
_entity_poly.type
_entity_poly.pdbx_seq_one_letter_code
_entity_poly.pdbx_strand_id
1 'polypeptide(L)'
;MKKKVLFICNHNAGRSQIAEGILNYYYGDKYEAFSAGLNPTESVNPYTIKVLREIGIDISGKTPLHVSKYRDEKFDEIVIACDYDLDNHELPATERITEKK
;
A
#
# COMPACT_ATOMS: atom_id res chain seq x y z
N MET A 1 -7.43 -16.75 -9.97
CA MET A 1 -6.47 -16.24 -8.97
C MET A 1 -6.45 -14.72 -8.98
N LYS A 2 -6.35 -14.13 -7.81
CA LYS A 2 -6.25 -12.69 -7.70
C LYS A 2 -4.84 -12.23 -8.02
N LYS A 3 -4.73 -11.08 -8.66
CA LYS A 3 -3.44 -10.42 -8.86
C LYS A 3 -3.07 -9.66 -7.59
N LYS A 4 -1.81 -9.75 -7.20
CA LYS A 4 -1.30 -9.09 -6.00
C LYS A 4 -0.65 -7.76 -6.38
N VAL A 5 -1.09 -6.68 -5.73
CA VAL A 5 -0.58 -5.33 -5.96
C VAL A 5 -0.12 -4.74 -4.63
N LEU A 6 1.10 -4.21 -4.61
CA LEU A 6 1.65 -3.55 -3.44
C LEU A 6 1.77 -2.05 -3.71
N PHE A 7 1.13 -1.24 -2.86
CA PHE A 7 1.25 0.22 -2.93
C PHE A 7 2.27 0.70 -1.91
N ILE A 8 3.23 1.50 -2.35
CA ILE A 8 4.29 2.01 -1.48
C ILE A 8 4.22 3.54 -1.43
N CYS A 9 4.22 4.09 -0.23
CA CYS A 9 4.41 5.51 -0.01
C CYS A 9 5.42 5.70 1.14
N ASN A 10 5.65 6.94 1.56
CA ASN A 10 6.68 7.18 2.57
C ASN A 10 6.29 6.64 3.94
N HIS A 11 5.13 7.02 4.45
CA HIS A 11 4.74 6.71 5.84
C HIS A 11 3.74 5.58 5.99
N ASN A 12 3.15 5.08 4.90
CA ASN A 12 2.07 4.08 4.91
C ASN A 12 0.90 4.52 5.81
N ALA A 13 0.68 5.82 5.88
CA ALA A 13 -0.36 6.40 6.75
C ALA A 13 -1.44 7.13 5.95
N GLY A 14 -1.26 7.35 4.66
CA GLY A 14 -2.18 8.10 3.82
C GLY A 14 -2.42 7.44 2.47
N ARG A 15 -1.73 7.93 1.42
CA ARG A 15 -2.02 7.54 0.04
C ARG A 15 -2.02 6.03 -0.22
N SER A 16 -1.04 5.31 0.30
CA SER A 16 -0.97 3.85 0.07
C SER A 16 -2.09 3.10 0.80
N GLN A 17 -2.48 3.57 1.99
CA GLN A 17 -3.60 2.98 2.72
C GLN A 17 -4.93 3.23 1.99
N ILE A 18 -5.09 4.41 1.42
CA ILE A 18 -6.28 4.75 0.63
C ILE A 18 -6.36 3.84 -0.60
N ALA A 19 -5.25 3.70 -1.33
CA ALA A 19 -5.20 2.88 -2.53
C ALA A 19 -5.50 1.41 -2.21
N GLU A 20 -4.88 0.88 -1.15
CA GLU A 20 -5.14 -0.50 -0.71
C GLU A 20 -6.61 -0.70 -0.38
N GLY A 21 -7.17 0.20 0.42
CA GLY A 21 -8.56 0.10 0.85
C GLY A 21 -9.54 0.14 -0.31
N ILE A 22 -9.34 1.07 -1.24
CA ILE A 22 -10.23 1.22 -2.39
C ILE A 22 -10.14 0.02 -3.32
N LEU A 23 -8.94 -0.45 -3.63
CA LEU A 23 -8.78 -1.57 -4.54
C LEU A 23 -9.40 -2.84 -3.97
N ASN A 24 -9.16 -3.12 -2.68
CA ASN A 24 -9.74 -4.30 -2.04
C ASN A 24 -11.28 -4.21 -1.94
N TYR A 25 -11.81 -3.01 -1.70
CA TYR A 25 -13.25 -2.84 -1.52
C TYR A 25 -14.01 -3.00 -2.85
N TYR A 26 -13.55 -2.32 -3.90
CA TYR A 26 -14.27 -2.30 -5.18
C TYR A 26 -13.88 -3.43 -6.12
N TYR A 27 -12.64 -3.94 -6.01
CA TYR A 27 -12.11 -4.93 -6.95
C TYR A 27 -11.49 -6.12 -6.24
N GLY A 28 -11.92 -6.39 -5.02
CA GLY A 28 -11.37 -7.48 -4.21
C GLY A 28 -11.61 -8.88 -4.78
N ASP A 29 -12.50 -9.01 -5.76
CA ASP A 29 -12.71 -10.26 -6.46
C ASP A 29 -11.61 -10.56 -7.49
N LYS A 30 -10.90 -9.52 -7.96
CA LYS A 30 -9.85 -9.64 -8.98
C LYS A 30 -8.47 -9.33 -8.46
N TYR A 31 -8.37 -8.53 -7.41
CA TYR A 31 -7.09 -8.05 -6.87
C TYR A 31 -7.02 -8.26 -5.38
N GLU A 32 -5.80 -8.53 -4.93
CA GLU A 32 -5.47 -8.50 -3.51
C GLU A 32 -4.43 -7.39 -3.34
N ALA A 33 -4.83 -6.32 -2.66
CA ALA A 33 -3.98 -5.14 -2.50
C ALA A 33 -3.32 -5.11 -1.13
N PHE A 34 -2.08 -4.66 -1.11
CA PHE A 34 -1.27 -4.49 0.09
C PHE A 34 -0.68 -3.09 0.07
N SER A 35 -0.21 -2.61 1.22
CA SER A 35 0.48 -1.33 1.27
C SER A 35 1.64 -1.39 2.25
N ALA A 36 2.63 -0.54 2.02
CA ALA A 36 3.81 -0.45 2.87
C ALA A 36 4.41 0.94 2.77
N GLY A 37 5.29 1.26 3.71
CA GLY A 37 6.00 2.53 3.73
C GLY A 37 7.50 2.33 3.83
N LEU A 38 8.23 3.36 3.45
CA LEU A 38 9.69 3.39 3.60
C LEU A 38 10.07 3.83 5.01
N ASN A 39 9.25 4.68 5.62
CA ASN A 39 9.42 5.19 6.98
C ASN A 39 8.04 5.20 7.65
N PRO A 40 7.49 4.04 8.03
CA PRO A 40 6.13 3.98 8.55
C PRO A 40 5.98 4.70 9.89
N THR A 41 4.86 5.39 10.06
CA THR A 41 4.50 6.02 11.33
C THR A 41 3.86 4.98 12.26
N GLU A 42 3.59 5.37 13.51
CA GLU A 42 3.00 4.45 14.49
C GLU A 42 1.56 4.07 14.13
N SER A 43 0.82 4.99 13.52
CA SER A 43 -0.59 4.78 13.22
C SER A 43 -0.96 5.41 11.89
N VAL A 44 -2.05 4.90 11.30
CA VAL A 44 -2.62 5.49 10.10
C VAL A 44 -3.17 6.87 10.45
N ASN A 45 -3.01 7.84 9.54
CA ASN A 45 -3.52 9.19 9.73
C ASN A 45 -5.03 9.15 10.00
N PRO A 46 -5.52 9.75 11.08
CA PRO A 46 -6.97 9.76 11.39
C PRO A 46 -7.82 10.33 10.28
N TYR A 47 -7.30 11.30 9.53
CA TYR A 47 -8.01 11.88 8.39
C TYR A 47 -8.22 10.82 7.29
N THR A 48 -7.22 9.98 7.06
CA THR A 48 -7.32 8.88 6.10
C THR A 48 -8.42 7.90 6.49
N ILE A 49 -8.47 7.53 7.78
CA ILE A 49 -9.51 6.64 8.31
C ILE A 49 -10.89 7.26 8.09
N LYS A 50 -11.02 8.55 8.39
CA LYS A 50 -12.28 9.26 8.26
C LYS A 50 -12.76 9.31 6.80
N VAL A 51 -11.87 9.66 5.89
CA VAL A 51 -12.21 9.77 4.47
C VAL A 51 -12.70 8.44 3.91
N LEU A 52 -12.01 7.35 4.21
CA LEU A 52 -12.42 6.03 3.73
C LEU A 52 -13.74 5.58 4.38
N ARG A 53 -13.94 5.91 5.65
CA ARG A 53 -15.19 5.56 6.33
C ARG A 53 -16.39 6.24 5.67
N GLU A 54 -16.23 7.44 5.15
CA GLU A 54 -17.30 8.16 4.45
C GLU A 54 -17.81 7.42 3.22
N ILE A 55 -16.98 6.59 2.62
CA ILE A 55 -17.38 5.78 1.46
C ILE A 55 -17.57 4.30 1.82
N GLY A 56 -17.69 4.01 3.13
CA GLY A 56 -18.05 2.67 3.60
C GLY A 56 -16.87 1.73 3.83
N ILE A 57 -15.63 2.26 3.84
CA ILE A 57 -14.45 1.44 4.04
C ILE A 57 -13.85 1.71 5.42
N ASP A 58 -13.78 0.68 6.25
CA ASP A 58 -13.23 0.80 7.60
C ASP A 58 -11.81 0.23 7.64
N ILE A 59 -10.83 1.10 7.86
CA ILE A 59 -9.43 0.70 8.02
C ILE A 59 -8.91 1.01 9.42
N SER A 60 -9.80 1.18 10.40
CA SER A 60 -9.42 1.56 11.76
C SER A 60 -8.51 0.53 12.44
N GLY A 61 -8.54 -0.72 11.99
CA GLY A 61 -7.66 -1.77 12.53
C GLY A 61 -6.32 -1.91 11.83
N LYS A 62 -6.05 -1.09 10.82
CA LYS A 62 -4.79 -1.16 10.09
C LYS A 62 -3.67 -0.42 10.81
N THR A 63 -2.45 -0.94 10.65
CA THR A 63 -1.24 -0.27 11.12
C THR A 63 -0.26 -0.10 9.96
N PRO A 64 0.50 1.02 9.94
CA PRO A 64 1.53 1.18 8.92
C PRO A 64 2.59 0.08 9.02
N LEU A 65 3.04 -0.41 7.87
CA LEU A 65 4.03 -1.47 7.78
C LEU A 65 5.21 -1.02 6.95
N HIS A 66 6.41 -1.45 7.35
CA HIS A 66 7.61 -1.21 6.56
C HIS A 66 7.65 -2.18 5.37
N VAL A 67 8.19 -1.70 4.24
CA VAL A 67 8.26 -2.50 3.01
C VAL A 67 8.99 -3.83 3.21
N SER A 68 9.93 -3.90 4.18
CA SER A 68 10.65 -5.15 4.49
C SER A 68 9.73 -6.28 4.95
N LYS A 69 8.52 -5.97 5.41
CA LYS A 69 7.55 -7.00 5.80
C LYS A 69 7.12 -7.86 4.63
N TYR A 70 7.26 -7.36 3.42
CA TYR A 70 6.87 -8.07 2.20
C TYR A 70 8.07 -8.60 1.41
N ARG A 71 9.25 -8.62 2.03
CA ARG A 71 10.51 -8.98 1.35
C ARG A 71 10.44 -10.32 0.62
N ASP A 72 9.81 -11.31 1.23
CA ASP A 72 9.78 -12.68 0.70
C ASP A 72 8.55 -12.96 -0.14
N GLU A 73 7.73 -11.96 -0.42
CA GLU A 73 6.54 -12.10 -1.24
C GLU A 73 6.79 -11.63 -2.66
N LYS A 74 6.01 -12.17 -3.58
CA LYS A 74 6.06 -11.78 -4.98
C LYS A 74 4.76 -11.09 -5.36
N PHE A 75 4.87 -9.98 -6.06
CA PHE A 75 3.73 -9.19 -6.49
C PHE A 75 3.64 -9.14 -8.01
N ASP A 76 2.41 -9.07 -8.53
CA ASP A 76 2.20 -8.85 -9.96
C ASP A 76 2.53 -7.41 -10.32
N GLU A 77 2.27 -6.47 -9.41
CA GLU A 77 2.61 -5.07 -9.64
C GLU A 77 2.95 -4.38 -8.33
N ILE A 78 3.96 -3.49 -8.37
CA ILE A 78 4.28 -2.58 -7.27
C ILE A 78 4.05 -1.16 -7.78
N VAL A 79 3.22 -0.39 -7.05
CA VAL A 79 2.92 1.00 -7.38
C VAL A 79 3.57 1.89 -6.33
N ILE A 80 4.47 2.76 -6.75
CA ILE A 80 5.21 3.65 -5.85
C ILE A 80 4.60 5.04 -5.94
N ALA A 81 4.03 5.52 -4.84
CA ALA A 81 3.29 6.78 -4.78
C ALA A 81 4.04 7.86 -3.99
N CYS A 82 5.36 7.84 -4.02
CA CYS A 82 6.20 8.82 -3.33
C CYS A 82 7.52 8.98 -4.09
N ASP A 83 8.32 9.97 -3.69
CA ASP A 83 9.69 10.06 -4.18
C ASP A 83 10.47 8.89 -3.59
N TYR A 84 11.10 8.12 -4.45
CA TYR A 84 11.70 6.85 -4.08
C TYR A 84 13.14 6.77 -4.57
N ASP A 85 14.03 6.38 -3.66
CA ASP A 85 15.41 6.09 -3.99
C ASP A 85 15.61 4.59 -4.04
N LEU A 86 15.63 4.04 -5.25
CA LEU A 86 15.77 2.61 -5.48
C LEU A 86 17.09 2.05 -4.94
N ASP A 87 18.12 2.89 -4.82
CA ASP A 87 19.43 2.45 -4.36
C ASP A 87 19.47 2.19 -2.86
N ASN A 88 18.53 2.76 -2.10
CA ASN A 88 18.52 2.67 -0.64
C ASN A 88 17.53 1.67 -0.06
N HIS A 89 16.66 1.10 -0.90
CA HIS A 89 15.61 0.21 -0.41
C HIS A 89 15.48 -1.02 -1.28
N GLU A 90 15.30 -2.17 -0.63
CA GLU A 90 15.01 -3.41 -1.33
C GLU A 90 13.52 -3.54 -1.57
N LEU A 91 13.15 -3.81 -2.81
CA LEU A 91 11.75 -4.08 -3.15
C LEU A 91 11.51 -5.59 -3.19
N PRO A 92 10.28 -6.01 -2.86
CA PRO A 92 9.88 -7.39 -3.12
C PRO A 92 9.93 -7.72 -4.60
N ALA A 93 9.95 -9.01 -4.94
CA ALA A 93 9.93 -9.44 -6.31
C ALA A 93 8.62 -9.02 -6.98
N THR A 94 8.72 -8.50 -8.20
CA THR A 94 7.55 -8.06 -8.94
C THR A 94 7.77 -8.20 -10.43
N GLU A 95 6.68 -8.32 -11.18
CA GLU A 95 6.74 -8.35 -12.64
C GLU A 95 6.64 -6.94 -13.23
N ARG A 96 6.13 -5.97 -12.45
CA ARG A 96 5.89 -4.63 -12.96
C ARG A 96 5.99 -3.60 -11.85
N ILE A 97 6.67 -2.49 -12.13
CA ILE A 97 6.77 -1.35 -11.22
C ILE A 97 6.19 -0.12 -11.90
N THR A 98 5.28 0.58 -11.20
CA THR A 98 4.69 1.83 -11.66
C THR A 98 4.98 2.91 -10.62
N GLU A 99 5.57 4.03 -11.05
CA GLU A 99 5.84 5.16 -10.18
C GLU A 99 4.80 6.26 -10.41
N LYS A 100 4.17 6.70 -9.32
CA LYS A 100 3.20 7.80 -9.32
C LYS A 100 3.66 8.84 -8.30
N LYS A 101 4.23 9.92 -8.80
CA LYS A 101 4.72 11.02 -7.95
C LYS A 101 3.70 12.12 -7.79
#